data_41b82da39db6f7b8e8372bec3eb979dd
#
_entry.id   41b82da39db6f7b8e8372bec3eb979dd
#
_cell.length_a   1.000
_cell.length_b   1.000
_cell.length_c   1.000
_cell.angle_alpha   90.00
_cell.angle_beta   90.00
_cell.angle_gamma   90.00
#
_symmetry.space_group_name_H-M   'P 1'
#
loop_
_entity.id
_entity.type
_entity.pdbx_description
1 polymer ?
#
loop_
_entity_poly.entity_id
_entity_poly.type
_entity_poly.pdbx_seq_one_letter_code
_entity_poly.pdbx_strand_id
1 'polypeptide(L)'
;MDALDTTALETQVREELSSFGIACTAEQAAALVKHLLLVIEKNKVVNLTRITDPVDAVTLHVVDSLLPLACDAVRLARSSWFVDMGTGAGFPGIPLGIMTGAHGLLVDSVNKKVAAVSEFVRKLGASSLHATHARIEECVSTCGERQDYVFARAVAQSNVLIEYATPLLKTGGCLILEKGRLTEEELSHAEAAARLCGLSLVSRETFELPRKLGHREILIYQRTETARVKLPRKAGEAKRHPLGEETPAAR
;
A
#
# COMPACT_ATOMS: atom_id res chain seq x y z
N MET A 1 0.25 21.02 27.11
CA MET A 1 0.38 20.30 25.83
C MET A 1 0.83 21.35 24.85
N ASP A 2 2.13 21.41 24.58
CA ASP A 2 2.68 22.38 23.63
C ASP A 2 1.98 22.21 22.28
N ALA A 3 1.69 23.32 21.62
CA ALA A 3 1.09 23.28 20.29
C ALA A 3 2.06 22.50 19.38
N LEU A 4 1.58 21.41 18.79
CA LEU A 4 2.40 20.60 17.90
C LEU A 4 2.89 21.49 16.77
N ASP A 5 4.20 21.61 16.62
CA ASP A 5 4.80 22.41 15.56
C ASP A 5 4.64 21.70 14.22
N THR A 6 3.55 22.00 13.52
CA THR A 6 3.25 21.43 12.20
C THR A 6 4.31 21.78 11.18
N THR A 7 4.94 22.96 11.28
CA THR A 7 6.01 23.42 10.39
C THR A 7 7.25 22.53 10.50
N ALA A 8 7.60 22.11 11.72
CA ALA A 8 8.71 21.17 11.94
C ALA A 8 8.42 19.80 11.31
N LEU A 9 7.18 19.28 11.42
CA LEU A 9 6.79 18.02 10.78
C LEU A 9 6.78 18.11 9.25
N GLU A 10 6.32 19.23 8.69
CA GLU A 10 6.34 19.49 7.24
C GLU A 10 7.77 19.54 6.70
N THR A 11 8.67 20.17 7.44
CA THR A 11 10.10 20.20 7.13
C THR A 11 10.68 18.81 7.16
N GLN A 12 10.42 18.03 8.22
CA GLN A 12 10.85 16.63 8.34
C GLN A 12 10.37 15.79 7.14
N VAL A 13 9.08 15.88 6.76
CA VAL A 13 8.53 15.16 5.58
C VAL A 13 9.35 15.47 4.34
N ARG A 14 9.63 16.74 4.06
CA ARG A 14 10.37 17.16 2.87
C ARG A 14 11.82 16.70 2.87
N GLU A 15 12.49 16.81 4.01
CA GLU A 15 13.88 16.39 4.15
C GLU A 15 14.04 14.87 4.01
N GLU A 16 13.20 14.10 4.70
CA GLU A 16 13.25 12.65 4.62
C GLU A 16 12.88 12.13 3.22
N LEU A 17 11.85 12.68 2.55
CA LEU A 17 11.53 12.32 1.17
C LEU A 17 12.63 12.70 0.19
N SER A 18 13.24 13.87 0.37
CA SER A 18 14.38 14.30 -0.46
C SER A 18 15.57 13.36 -0.36
N SER A 19 15.81 12.76 0.81
CA SER A 19 16.90 11.77 1.00
C SER A 19 16.70 10.49 0.17
N PHE A 20 15.46 10.21 -0.24
CA PHE A 20 15.11 9.12 -1.16
C PHE A 20 14.89 9.59 -2.61
N GLY A 21 15.24 10.84 -2.93
CA GLY A 21 15.07 11.40 -4.28
C GLY A 21 13.60 11.74 -4.63
N ILE A 22 12.69 11.77 -3.66
CA ILE A 22 11.28 12.07 -3.87
C ILE A 22 11.05 13.58 -3.65
N ALA A 23 10.73 14.30 -4.73
CA ALA A 23 10.39 15.72 -4.64
C ALA A 23 9.02 15.91 -3.96
N CYS A 24 8.94 16.86 -3.00
CA CYS A 24 7.73 17.18 -2.25
C CYS A 24 7.59 18.69 -2.12
N THR A 25 6.46 19.26 -2.60
CA THR A 25 6.18 20.68 -2.45
C THR A 25 5.74 21.01 -1.00
N ALA A 26 5.74 22.29 -0.64
CA ALA A 26 5.25 22.72 0.68
C ALA A 26 3.76 22.36 0.88
N GLU A 27 2.95 22.52 -0.16
CA GLU A 27 1.52 22.18 -0.14
C GLU A 27 1.29 20.69 0.04
N GLN A 28 2.10 19.84 -0.62
CA GLN A 28 2.04 18.40 -0.44
C GLN A 28 2.46 18.00 0.98
N ALA A 29 3.55 18.56 1.50
CA ALA A 29 3.99 18.31 2.88
C ALA A 29 2.92 18.70 3.90
N ALA A 30 2.29 19.88 3.76
CA ALA A 30 1.20 20.30 4.62
C ALA A 30 -0.01 19.36 4.55
N ALA A 31 -0.38 18.86 3.35
CA ALA A 31 -1.47 17.91 3.18
C ALA A 31 -1.14 16.54 3.80
N LEU A 32 0.10 16.05 3.67
CA LEU A 32 0.58 14.81 4.28
C LEU A 32 0.57 14.88 5.80
N VAL A 33 1.09 15.98 6.38
CA VAL A 33 1.06 16.22 7.83
C VAL A 33 -0.39 16.34 8.33
N LYS A 34 -1.25 17.05 7.59
CA LYS A 34 -2.69 17.14 7.93
C LYS A 34 -3.34 15.75 7.97
N HIS A 35 -3.06 14.87 7.00
CA HIS A 35 -3.54 13.49 7.04
C HIS A 35 -3.06 12.77 8.29
N LEU A 36 -1.75 12.83 8.58
CA LEU A 36 -1.15 12.20 9.75
C LEU A 36 -1.82 12.65 11.06
N LEU A 37 -2.04 13.94 11.22
CA LEU A 37 -2.70 14.49 12.42
C LEU A 37 -4.15 14.07 12.53
N LEU A 38 -4.88 13.96 11.43
CA LEU A 38 -6.23 13.40 11.40
C LEU A 38 -6.24 11.94 11.84
N VAL A 39 -5.23 11.15 11.44
CA VAL A 39 -5.08 9.75 11.89
C VAL A 39 -4.81 9.68 13.38
N ILE A 40 -3.85 10.46 13.91
CA ILE A 40 -3.51 10.47 15.33
C ILE A 40 -4.73 10.88 16.19
N GLU A 41 -5.47 11.89 15.78
CA GLU A 41 -6.68 12.32 16.49
C GLU A 41 -7.77 11.25 16.44
N LYS A 42 -8.03 10.67 15.27
CA LYS A 42 -9.03 9.63 15.10
C LYS A 42 -8.66 8.36 15.85
N ASN A 43 -7.38 8.08 16.02
CA ASN A 43 -6.86 6.90 16.72
C ASN A 43 -7.27 6.85 18.20
N LYS A 44 -7.63 7.99 18.81
CA LYS A 44 -8.15 8.06 20.16
C LYS A 44 -9.51 7.33 20.34
N VAL A 45 -10.26 7.14 19.25
CA VAL A 45 -11.60 6.52 19.26
C VAL A 45 -11.71 5.31 18.32
N VAL A 46 -10.84 5.20 17.32
CA VAL A 46 -10.80 4.07 16.39
C VAL A 46 -9.36 3.56 16.33
N ASN A 47 -9.13 2.32 16.69
CA ASN A 47 -7.79 1.73 16.67
C ASN A 47 -7.28 1.62 15.21
N LEU A 48 -6.57 2.64 14.74
CA LEU A 48 -6.04 2.76 13.39
C LEU A 48 -4.56 2.38 13.31
N THR A 49 -3.77 2.76 14.33
CA THR A 49 -2.32 2.55 14.38
C THR A 49 -1.81 2.43 15.81
N ARG A 50 -0.66 1.75 15.98
CA ARG A 50 0.09 1.73 17.25
C ARG A 50 1.12 2.85 17.35
N ILE A 51 1.44 3.52 16.23
CA ILE A 51 2.45 4.57 16.16
C ILE A 51 1.71 5.89 16.34
N THR A 52 1.91 6.53 17.49
CA THR A 52 1.19 7.74 17.89
C THR A 52 2.11 8.94 18.14
N ASP A 53 3.41 8.71 18.26
CA ASP A 53 4.38 9.80 18.28
C ASP A 53 4.43 10.47 16.90
N PRO A 54 4.18 11.80 16.78
CA PRO A 54 4.06 12.45 15.49
C PRO A 54 5.36 12.43 14.67
N VAL A 55 6.52 12.52 15.32
CA VAL A 55 7.83 12.54 14.65
C VAL A 55 8.15 11.16 14.07
N ASP A 56 7.91 10.09 14.82
CA ASP A 56 8.08 8.72 14.32
C ASP A 56 7.03 8.37 13.26
N ALA A 57 5.81 8.88 13.42
CA ALA A 57 4.72 8.64 12.49
C ALA A 57 4.94 9.32 11.12
N VAL A 58 5.67 10.44 11.04
CA VAL A 58 6.12 11.00 9.76
C VAL A 58 6.92 9.95 8.99
N THR A 59 7.94 9.35 9.61
CA THR A 59 8.79 8.36 8.94
C THR A 59 8.06 7.05 8.68
N LEU A 60 7.43 6.48 9.72
CA LEU A 60 6.85 5.13 9.69
C LEU A 60 5.50 5.03 8.96
N HIS A 61 4.83 6.15 8.73
CA HIS A 61 3.58 6.18 7.97
C HIS A 61 3.68 6.97 6.69
N VAL A 62 4.12 8.23 6.74
CA VAL A 62 4.11 9.11 5.57
C VAL A 62 5.24 8.75 4.60
N VAL A 63 6.49 8.80 5.07
CA VAL A 63 7.66 8.53 4.23
C VAL A 63 7.67 7.08 3.75
N ASP A 64 7.45 6.12 4.65
CA ASP A 64 7.36 4.69 4.35
C ASP A 64 6.36 4.40 3.22
N SER A 65 5.18 5.04 3.24
CA SER A 65 4.15 4.91 2.19
C SER A 65 4.56 5.44 0.82
N LEU A 66 5.57 6.28 0.75
CA LEU A 66 5.99 6.95 -0.48
C LEU A 66 7.26 6.37 -1.09
N LEU A 67 7.94 5.44 -0.40
CA LEU A 67 9.12 4.75 -0.93
C LEU A 67 8.90 4.12 -2.32
N PRO A 68 7.72 3.58 -2.66
CA PRO A 68 7.48 3.10 -4.02
C PRO A 68 7.73 4.15 -5.11
N LEU A 69 7.57 5.45 -4.82
CA LEU A 69 7.84 6.52 -5.79
C LEU A 69 9.32 6.75 -6.06
N ALA A 70 10.21 6.22 -5.22
CA ALA A 70 11.66 6.22 -5.46
C ALA A 70 12.10 5.11 -6.42
N CYS A 71 11.24 4.10 -6.64
CA CYS A 71 11.56 2.97 -7.51
C CYS A 71 11.36 3.32 -8.98
N ASP A 72 12.36 3.04 -9.83
CA ASP A 72 12.31 3.37 -11.26
C ASP A 72 11.17 2.66 -12.02
N ALA A 73 10.76 1.50 -11.56
CA ALA A 73 9.66 0.75 -12.17
C ALA A 73 8.26 1.32 -11.84
N VAL A 74 8.14 2.31 -10.94
CA VAL A 74 6.86 2.93 -10.58
C VAL A 74 6.72 4.29 -11.25
N ARG A 75 5.72 4.42 -12.10
CA ARG A 75 5.39 5.67 -12.81
C ARG A 75 3.93 6.03 -12.57
N LEU A 76 3.60 6.28 -11.27
CA LEU A 76 2.25 6.63 -10.86
C LEU A 76 1.93 8.08 -11.23
N ALA A 77 1.21 8.26 -12.33
CA ALA A 77 0.80 9.57 -12.85
C ALA A 77 -0.64 9.92 -12.45
N ARG A 78 -1.04 11.18 -12.65
CA ARG A 78 -2.40 11.65 -12.38
C ARG A 78 -3.48 10.87 -13.12
N SER A 79 -3.18 10.35 -14.31
CA SER A 79 -4.09 9.52 -15.10
C SER A 79 -4.13 8.06 -14.68
N SER A 80 -3.26 7.64 -13.76
CA SER A 80 -3.19 6.26 -13.30
C SER A 80 -4.32 5.92 -12.34
N TRP A 81 -4.70 4.65 -12.34
CA TRP A 81 -5.66 4.07 -11.41
C TRP A 81 -4.98 3.06 -10.50
N PHE A 82 -5.25 3.13 -9.21
CA PHE A 82 -4.69 2.19 -8.25
C PHE A 82 -5.69 1.70 -7.20
N VAL A 83 -5.41 0.52 -6.67
CA VAL A 83 -6.07 -0.01 -5.46
C VAL A 83 -5.05 -0.07 -4.33
N ASP A 84 -5.43 0.39 -3.15
CA ASP A 84 -4.71 0.17 -1.89
C ASP A 84 -5.41 -0.94 -1.12
N MET A 85 -4.79 -2.13 -1.09
CA MET A 85 -5.34 -3.33 -0.43
C MET A 85 -5.07 -3.31 1.07
N GLY A 86 -6.13 -3.19 1.87
CA GLY A 86 -6.00 -3.11 3.31
C GLY A 86 -5.48 -1.77 3.79
N THR A 87 -6.07 -0.70 3.29
CA THR A 87 -5.62 0.69 3.48
C THR A 87 -5.48 1.13 4.94
N GLY A 88 -6.15 0.46 5.87
CA GLY A 88 -6.03 0.75 7.30
C GLY A 88 -6.42 2.17 7.67
N ALA A 89 -5.43 3.00 7.98
CA ALA A 89 -5.58 4.43 8.27
C ALA A 89 -5.45 5.32 7.01
N GLY A 90 -5.50 4.72 5.82
CA GLY A 90 -5.30 5.42 4.54
C GLY A 90 -3.85 5.38 4.03
N PHE A 91 -3.03 4.44 4.53
CA PHE A 91 -1.64 4.26 4.13
C PHE A 91 -1.44 2.96 3.35
N PRO A 92 -0.82 2.98 2.18
CA PRO A 92 -0.15 4.11 1.51
C PRO A 92 -1.07 4.98 0.65
N GLY A 93 -2.34 4.64 0.44
CA GLY A 93 -3.21 5.20 -0.57
C GLY A 93 -3.40 6.72 -0.52
N ILE A 94 -3.65 7.32 0.66
CA ILE A 94 -3.81 8.78 0.78
C ILE A 94 -2.50 9.52 0.47
N PRO A 95 -1.34 9.16 1.04
CA PRO A 95 -0.06 9.77 0.65
C PRO A 95 0.23 9.68 -0.85
N LEU A 96 0.02 8.52 -1.47
CA LEU A 96 0.20 8.34 -2.91
C LEU A 96 -0.71 9.26 -3.71
N GLY A 97 -2.00 9.36 -3.35
CA GLY A 97 -2.94 10.26 -4.00
C GLY A 97 -2.58 11.74 -3.85
N ILE A 98 -2.10 12.16 -2.67
CA ILE A 98 -1.63 13.55 -2.43
C ILE A 98 -0.42 13.87 -3.32
N MET A 99 0.54 12.96 -3.41
CA MET A 99 1.78 13.20 -4.15
C MET A 99 1.59 13.19 -5.67
N THR A 100 0.68 12.35 -6.18
CA THR A 100 0.60 12.08 -7.63
C THR A 100 -0.69 12.60 -8.27
N GLY A 101 -1.75 12.81 -7.48
CA GLY A 101 -3.08 13.10 -7.98
C GLY A 101 -3.76 11.92 -8.68
N ALA A 102 -3.19 10.72 -8.62
CA ALA A 102 -3.75 9.50 -9.20
C ALA A 102 -5.10 9.12 -8.60
N HIS A 103 -5.89 8.35 -9.35
CA HIS A 103 -7.19 7.84 -8.90
C HIS A 103 -7.00 6.59 -8.05
N GLY A 104 -7.43 6.63 -6.79
CA GLY A 104 -7.23 5.55 -5.84
C GLY A 104 -8.52 4.99 -5.24
N LEU A 105 -8.64 3.66 -5.22
CA LEU A 105 -9.63 2.94 -4.44
C LEU A 105 -8.96 2.37 -3.19
N LEU A 106 -9.37 2.87 -2.02
CA LEU A 106 -8.82 2.53 -0.71
C LEU A 106 -9.72 1.49 -0.04
N VAL A 107 -9.26 0.24 0.00
CA VAL A 107 -10.10 -0.89 0.42
C VAL A 107 -9.69 -1.38 1.81
N ASP A 108 -10.66 -1.56 2.69
CA ASP A 108 -10.46 -2.27 3.97
C ASP A 108 -11.72 -3.07 4.32
N SER A 109 -11.52 -4.21 4.98
CA SER A 109 -12.61 -5.08 5.45
C SER A 109 -13.23 -4.63 6.77
N VAL A 110 -12.70 -3.58 7.40
CA VAL A 110 -13.16 -3.05 8.68
C VAL A 110 -13.92 -1.73 8.46
N ASN A 111 -15.24 -1.77 8.56
CA ASN A 111 -16.10 -0.63 8.25
C ASN A 111 -15.73 0.66 9.03
N LYS A 112 -15.34 0.55 10.33
CA LYS A 112 -14.90 1.70 11.12
C LYS A 112 -13.67 2.39 10.55
N LYS A 113 -12.73 1.63 9.96
CA LYS A 113 -11.54 2.18 9.30
C LYS A 113 -11.93 2.88 8.00
N VAL A 114 -12.77 2.26 7.18
CA VAL A 114 -13.28 2.85 5.93
C VAL A 114 -14.00 4.17 6.20
N ALA A 115 -14.86 4.23 7.23
CA ALA A 115 -15.54 5.47 7.62
C ALA A 115 -14.52 6.57 8.00
N ALA A 116 -13.45 6.22 8.74
CA ALA A 116 -12.38 7.17 9.08
C ALA A 116 -11.64 7.65 7.83
N VAL A 117 -11.25 6.72 6.94
CA VAL A 117 -10.55 7.06 5.68
C VAL A 117 -11.41 7.96 4.78
N SER A 118 -12.72 7.66 4.65
CA SER A 118 -13.67 8.52 3.92
C SER A 118 -13.74 9.94 4.50
N GLU A 119 -13.72 10.06 5.83
CA GLU A 119 -13.67 11.36 6.51
C GLU A 119 -12.35 12.09 6.19
N PHE A 120 -11.20 11.38 6.19
CA PHE A 120 -9.90 11.98 5.86
C PHE A 120 -9.87 12.48 4.41
N VAL A 121 -10.27 11.66 3.45
CA VAL A 121 -10.35 12.02 2.04
C VAL A 121 -11.18 13.31 1.85
N ARG A 122 -12.34 13.39 2.49
CA ARG A 122 -13.20 14.60 2.44
C ARG A 122 -12.52 15.82 3.06
N LYS A 123 -11.90 15.69 4.26
CA LYS A 123 -11.22 16.80 4.95
C LYS A 123 -9.97 17.31 4.23
N LEU A 124 -9.34 16.44 3.44
CA LEU A 124 -8.18 16.75 2.61
C LEU A 124 -8.56 17.32 1.25
N GLY A 125 -9.83 17.21 0.84
CA GLY A 125 -10.26 17.58 -0.51
C GLY A 125 -9.69 16.67 -1.60
N ALA A 126 -9.30 15.44 -1.27
CA ALA A 126 -8.66 14.48 -2.18
C ALA A 126 -9.72 13.75 -3.04
N SER A 127 -10.38 14.46 -3.94
CA SER A 127 -11.54 13.98 -4.71
C SER A 127 -11.25 12.81 -5.67
N SER A 128 -9.98 12.55 -5.99
CA SER A 128 -9.56 11.38 -6.78
C SER A 128 -9.49 10.08 -5.98
N LEU A 129 -9.68 10.13 -4.66
CA LEU A 129 -9.59 8.97 -3.77
C LEU A 129 -10.98 8.56 -3.26
N HIS A 130 -11.24 7.25 -3.23
CA HIS A 130 -12.49 6.69 -2.73
C HIS A 130 -12.22 5.53 -1.76
N ALA A 131 -12.82 5.58 -0.56
CA ALA A 131 -12.72 4.49 0.40
C ALA A 131 -13.91 3.52 0.24
N THR A 132 -13.62 2.22 0.27
CA THR A 132 -14.62 1.17 0.07
C THR A 132 -14.52 0.08 1.14
N HIS A 133 -15.64 -0.23 1.79
CA HIS A 133 -15.74 -1.36 2.71
C HIS A 133 -16.02 -2.63 1.91
N ALA A 134 -15.00 -3.46 1.75
CA ALA A 134 -15.11 -4.75 1.09
C ALA A 134 -13.95 -5.67 1.50
N ARG A 135 -14.14 -6.97 1.34
CA ARG A 135 -13.03 -7.90 1.25
C ARG A 135 -12.37 -7.75 -0.10
N ILE A 136 -11.05 -7.89 -0.15
CA ILE A 136 -10.32 -7.67 -1.41
C ILE A 136 -10.75 -8.64 -2.51
N GLU A 137 -11.11 -9.87 -2.15
CA GLU A 137 -11.61 -10.88 -3.08
C GLU A 137 -12.95 -10.46 -3.74
N GLU A 138 -13.72 -9.60 -3.08
CA GLU A 138 -15.00 -9.10 -3.55
C GLU A 138 -14.85 -7.86 -4.46
N CYS A 139 -13.74 -7.15 -4.34
CA CYS A 139 -13.47 -5.93 -5.13
C CYS A 139 -13.33 -6.21 -6.63
N VAL A 140 -12.97 -7.42 -7.01
CA VAL A 140 -12.83 -7.82 -8.44
C VAL A 140 -14.12 -7.56 -9.22
N SER A 141 -15.28 -7.84 -8.63
CA SER A 141 -16.57 -7.61 -9.26
C SER A 141 -16.92 -6.12 -9.42
N THR A 142 -16.35 -5.26 -8.57
CA THR A 142 -16.63 -3.82 -8.53
C THR A 142 -15.62 -3.01 -9.34
N CYS A 143 -14.33 -3.35 -9.24
CA CYS A 143 -13.24 -2.60 -9.88
C CYS A 143 -12.91 -3.14 -11.27
N GLY A 144 -13.11 -4.45 -11.51
CA GLY A 144 -12.68 -5.15 -12.73
C GLY A 144 -11.14 -5.13 -12.90
N GLU A 145 -10.67 -5.70 -14.01
CA GLU A 145 -9.22 -5.71 -14.37
C GLU A 145 -8.82 -4.37 -14.99
N ARG A 146 -8.79 -3.28 -14.22
CA ARG A 146 -8.54 -1.93 -14.77
C ARG A 146 -7.39 -1.17 -14.12
N GLN A 147 -6.75 -1.75 -13.10
CA GLN A 147 -5.78 -1.03 -12.30
C GLN A 147 -4.42 -1.03 -12.97
N ASP A 148 -3.80 0.15 -13.01
CA ASP A 148 -2.39 0.29 -13.35
C ASP A 148 -1.51 -0.27 -12.24
N TYR A 149 -1.94 -0.02 -10.98
CA TYR A 149 -1.21 -0.43 -9.79
C TYR A 149 -2.12 -1.01 -8.72
N VAL A 150 -1.59 -1.96 -7.98
CA VAL A 150 -2.17 -2.43 -6.72
C VAL A 150 -1.09 -2.33 -5.66
N PHE A 151 -1.37 -1.63 -4.57
CA PHE A 151 -0.45 -1.48 -3.44
C PHE A 151 -0.92 -2.32 -2.27
N ALA A 152 0.02 -2.91 -1.53
CA ALA A 152 -0.25 -3.61 -0.29
C ALA A 152 0.89 -3.42 0.71
N ARG A 153 0.54 -2.91 1.90
CA ARG A 153 1.46 -2.70 3.02
C ARG A 153 0.95 -3.39 4.28
N ALA A 154 1.77 -4.27 4.87
CA ALA A 154 1.50 -4.93 6.16
C ALA A 154 0.16 -5.68 6.26
N VAL A 155 -0.31 -6.31 5.17
CA VAL A 155 -1.64 -6.97 5.10
C VAL A 155 -1.57 -8.48 5.28
N ALA A 156 -0.66 -9.15 4.55
CA ALA A 156 -0.52 -10.61 4.52
C ALA A 156 0.85 -11.03 3.98
N GLN A 157 1.08 -12.35 3.85
CA GLN A 157 2.24 -12.89 3.15
C GLN A 157 2.20 -12.54 1.66
N SER A 158 3.37 -12.47 1.04
CA SER A 158 3.53 -12.00 -0.34
C SER A 158 2.78 -12.86 -1.37
N ASN A 159 2.80 -14.19 -1.21
CA ASN A 159 2.08 -15.12 -2.07
C ASN A 159 0.55 -14.91 -2.03
N VAL A 160 -0.02 -14.64 -0.86
CA VAL A 160 -1.45 -14.32 -0.68
C VAL A 160 -1.81 -13.00 -1.38
N LEU A 161 -0.95 -11.98 -1.24
CA LEU A 161 -1.16 -10.66 -1.85
C LEU A 161 -1.07 -10.73 -3.38
N ILE A 162 -0.17 -11.53 -3.92
CA ILE A 162 -0.04 -11.82 -5.35
C ILE A 162 -1.35 -12.38 -5.90
N GLU A 163 -1.92 -13.36 -5.22
CA GLU A 163 -3.20 -13.95 -5.62
C GLU A 163 -4.34 -12.92 -5.62
N TYR A 164 -4.42 -12.11 -4.55
CA TYR A 164 -5.47 -11.10 -4.43
C TYR A 164 -5.36 -9.97 -5.45
N ALA A 165 -4.13 -9.55 -5.77
CA ALA A 165 -3.89 -8.45 -6.69
C ALA A 165 -4.11 -8.82 -8.16
N THR A 166 -3.78 -10.06 -8.53
CA THR A 166 -3.79 -10.51 -9.93
C THR A 166 -5.08 -10.16 -10.69
N PRO A 167 -6.29 -10.48 -10.17
CA PRO A 167 -7.52 -10.19 -10.90
C PRO A 167 -7.89 -8.70 -10.93
N LEU A 168 -7.23 -7.85 -10.12
CA LEU A 168 -7.44 -6.40 -10.13
C LEU A 168 -6.56 -5.68 -11.15
N LEU A 169 -5.44 -6.26 -11.54
CA LEU A 169 -4.47 -5.66 -12.44
C LEU A 169 -4.87 -5.82 -13.91
N LYS A 170 -4.66 -4.79 -14.71
CA LYS A 170 -4.63 -4.93 -16.17
C LYS A 170 -3.33 -5.63 -16.60
N THR A 171 -3.29 -6.18 -17.82
CA THR A 171 -2.03 -6.64 -18.42
C THR A 171 -1.03 -5.48 -18.47
N GLY A 172 0.21 -5.71 -18.02
CA GLY A 172 1.23 -4.69 -17.85
C GLY A 172 1.11 -3.87 -16.56
N GLY A 173 0.02 -4.01 -15.78
CA GLY A 173 -0.12 -3.37 -14.46
C GLY A 173 0.77 -4.02 -13.41
N CYS A 174 1.06 -3.29 -12.32
CA CYS A 174 2.02 -3.70 -11.31
C CYS A 174 1.41 -3.85 -9.92
N LEU A 175 1.76 -4.93 -9.24
CA LEU A 175 1.58 -5.09 -7.79
C LEU A 175 2.85 -4.57 -7.09
N ILE A 176 2.64 -3.69 -6.12
CA ILE A 176 3.69 -3.13 -5.28
C ILE A 176 3.49 -3.67 -3.85
N LEU A 177 4.45 -4.43 -3.36
CA LEU A 177 4.46 -4.95 -1.99
C LEU A 177 5.46 -4.16 -1.16
N GLU A 178 4.98 -3.52 -0.10
CA GLU A 178 5.79 -2.80 0.89
C GLU A 178 5.97 -3.70 2.12
N LYS A 179 7.19 -4.17 2.31
CA LYS A 179 7.53 -5.18 3.33
C LYS A 179 8.66 -4.70 4.24
N GLY A 180 8.76 -5.32 5.41
CA GLY A 180 10.00 -5.33 6.19
C GLY A 180 11.00 -6.32 5.59
N ARG A 181 11.97 -6.78 6.39
CA ARG A 181 12.92 -7.80 5.93
C ARG A 181 12.19 -9.11 5.61
N LEU A 182 12.34 -9.58 4.38
CA LEU A 182 11.76 -10.83 3.92
C LEU A 182 12.70 -12.02 4.19
N THR A 183 12.11 -13.19 4.43
CA THR A 183 12.84 -14.45 4.47
C THR A 183 12.96 -15.05 3.08
N GLU A 184 13.99 -15.90 2.85
CA GLU A 184 14.14 -16.63 1.59
C GLU A 184 12.93 -17.53 1.31
N GLU A 185 12.31 -18.08 2.36
CA GLU A 185 11.11 -18.89 2.24
C GLU A 185 9.92 -18.06 1.71
N GLU A 186 9.66 -16.88 2.28
CA GLU A 186 8.59 -15.99 1.79
C GLU A 186 8.83 -15.56 0.34
N LEU A 187 10.08 -15.29 -0.03
CA LEU A 187 10.45 -14.97 -1.41
C LEU A 187 10.19 -16.15 -2.36
N SER A 188 10.60 -17.36 -1.98
CA SER A 188 10.38 -18.56 -2.78
C SER A 188 8.89 -18.83 -3.00
N HIS A 189 8.07 -18.73 -1.95
CA HIS A 189 6.62 -18.87 -2.05
C HIS A 189 5.99 -17.78 -2.93
N ALA A 190 6.47 -16.54 -2.80
CA ALA A 190 6.00 -15.44 -3.63
C ALA A 190 6.30 -15.66 -5.12
N GLU A 191 7.52 -16.10 -5.45
CA GLU A 191 7.91 -16.41 -6.83
C GLU A 191 7.07 -17.56 -7.42
N ALA A 192 6.84 -18.61 -6.64
CA ALA A 192 6.00 -19.73 -7.07
C ALA A 192 4.55 -19.29 -7.31
N ALA A 193 3.97 -18.48 -6.42
CA ALA A 193 2.64 -17.90 -6.58
C ALA A 193 2.58 -16.98 -7.79
N ALA A 194 3.60 -16.13 -8.00
CA ALA A 194 3.66 -15.19 -9.13
C ALA A 194 3.61 -15.94 -10.46
N ARG A 195 4.38 -17.04 -10.62
CA ARG A 195 4.35 -17.87 -11.83
C ARG A 195 2.96 -18.46 -12.10
N LEU A 196 2.22 -18.88 -11.06
CA LEU A 196 0.86 -19.41 -11.19
C LEU A 196 -0.15 -18.31 -11.55
N CYS A 197 0.08 -17.09 -11.04
CA CYS A 197 -0.77 -15.94 -11.23
C CYS A 197 -0.45 -15.14 -12.51
N GLY A 198 0.60 -15.48 -13.26
CA GLY A 198 1.01 -14.76 -14.46
C GLY A 198 1.68 -13.41 -14.17
N LEU A 199 2.33 -13.30 -13.00
CA LEU A 199 3.13 -12.14 -12.61
C LEU A 199 4.63 -12.48 -12.67
N SER A 200 5.44 -11.47 -13.00
CA SER A 200 6.89 -11.54 -12.98
C SER A 200 7.46 -10.48 -12.05
N LEU A 201 8.42 -10.84 -11.20
CA LEU A 201 9.16 -9.86 -10.39
C LEU A 201 10.02 -9.02 -11.32
N VAL A 202 9.79 -7.71 -11.37
CA VAL A 202 10.52 -6.77 -12.22
C VAL A 202 11.48 -5.88 -11.46
N SER A 203 11.27 -5.68 -10.15
CA SER A 203 12.19 -4.96 -9.26
C SER A 203 12.05 -5.44 -7.83
N ARG A 204 13.18 -5.45 -7.11
CA ARG A 204 13.28 -5.57 -5.65
C ARG A 204 14.26 -4.52 -5.16
N GLU A 205 13.79 -3.55 -4.43
CA GLU A 205 14.58 -2.45 -3.91
C GLU A 205 14.53 -2.41 -2.39
N THR A 206 15.61 -1.99 -1.76
CA THR A 206 15.75 -1.96 -0.31
C THR A 206 16.04 -0.55 0.17
N PHE A 207 15.46 -0.19 1.30
CA PHE A 207 15.60 1.11 1.93
C PHE A 207 15.85 0.97 3.42
N GLU A 208 16.70 1.83 3.97
CA GLU A 208 16.86 2.00 5.42
C GLU A 208 16.14 3.29 5.82
N LEU A 209 15.14 3.16 6.69
CA LEU A 209 14.42 4.33 7.17
C LEU A 209 15.31 5.20 8.06
N PRO A 210 15.17 6.54 7.98
CA PRO A 210 15.88 7.48 8.84
C PRO A 210 15.78 7.10 10.33
N ARG A 211 16.73 7.58 11.13
CA ARG A 211 16.76 7.35 12.58
C ARG A 211 16.79 5.87 13.00
N LYS A 212 17.20 4.97 12.10
CA LYS A 212 17.23 3.51 12.32
C LYS A 212 15.84 2.91 12.61
N LEU A 213 14.79 3.49 12.04
CA LEU A 213 13.39 3.06 12.23
C LEU A 213 13.02 1.80 11.44
N GLY A 214 13.99 1.19 10.76
CA GLY A 214 13.88 -0.14 10.20
C GLY A 214 14.17 -0.23 8.71
N HIS A 215 14.31 -1.47 8.29
CA HIS A 215 14.54 -1.88 6.91
C HIS A 215 13.23 -2.01 6.15
N ARG A 216 13.23 -1.64 4.87
CA ARG A 216 12.10 -1.85 3.96
C ARG A 216 12.55 -2.51 2.67
N GLU A 217 11.66 -3.35 2.15
CA GLU A 217 11.80 -3.98 0.84
C GLU A 217 10.56 -3.67 0.02
N ILE A 218 10.77 -3.14 -1.18
CA ILE A 218 9.72 -2.88 -2.16
C ILE A 218 9.86 -3.92 -3.27
N LEU A 219 8.88 -4.82 -3.39
CA LEU A 219 8.83 -5.78 -4.47
C LEU A 219 7.80 -5.33 -5.49
N ILE A 220 8.18 -5.33 -6.76
CA ILE A 220 7.33 -4.92 -7.87
C ILE A 220 7.13 -6.10 -8.80
N TYR A 221 5.90 -6.60 -8.84
CA TYR A 221 5.49 -7.67 -9.73
C TYR A 221 4.63 -7.11 -10.85
N GLN A 222 4.98 -7.36 -12.11
CA GLN A 222 4.19 -6.95 -13.27
C GLN A 222 3.35 -8.12 -13.78
N ARG A 223 2.08 -7.86 -14.12
CA ARG A 223 1.21 -8.83 -14.79
C ARG A 223 1.63 -8.95 -16.26
N THR A 224 2.31 -10.04 -16.61
CA THR A 224 2.84 -10.30 -17.94
C THR A 224 2.04 -11.34 -18.71
N GLU A 225 1.32 -12.22 -18.01
CA GLU A 225 0.59 -13.34 -18.61
C GLU A 225 -0.80 -13.52 -17.99
N THR A 226 -1.61 -14.35 -18.60
CA THR A 226 -2.85 -14.84 -18.00
C THR A 226 -2.54 -15.82 -16.87
N ALA A 227 -3.25 -15.73 -15.75
CA ALA A 227 -3.10 -16.65 -14.64
C ALA A 227 -3.38 -18.11 -15.10
N ARG A 228 -2.56 -19.03 -14.63
CA ARG A 228 -2.70 -20.48 -14.89
C ARG A 228 -3.70 -21.14 -13.95
N VAL A 229 -4.18 -20.40 -12.98
CA VAL A 229 -5.20 -20.81 -12.01
C VAL A 229 -6.42 -19.90 -12.14
N LYS A 230 -7.61 -20.44 -11.84
CA LYS A 230 -8.83 -19.63 -11.85
C LYS A 230 -8.85 -18.66 -10.67
N LEU A 231 -8.90 -17.37 -10.95
CA LEU A 231 -8.95 -16.29 -9.95
C LEU A 231 -10.19 -15.41 -10.16
N PRO A 232 -10.77 -14.82 -9.11
CA PRO A 232 -10.42 -15.10 -7.70
C PRO A 232 -10.85 -16.48 -7.27
N ARG A 233 -10.12 -17.09 -6.32
CA ARG A 233 -10.59 -18.29 -5.60
C ARG A 233 -11.67 -17.92 -4.58
N LYS A 234 -12.29 -18.92 -3.93
CA LYS A 234 -13.30 -18.66 -2.89
C LYS A 234 -12.74 -17.80 -1.77
N ALA A 235 -13.60 -16.96 -1.19
CA ALA A 235 -13.20 -16.08 -0.10
C ALA A 235 -12.50 -16.84 1.05
N GLY A 236 -11.34 -16.35 1.47
CA GLY A 236 -10.48 -16.93 2.49
C GLY A 236 -9.63 -18.13 2.02
N GLU A 237 -9.77 -18.59 0.80
CA GLU A 237 -8.99 -19.73 0.25
C GLU A 237 -7.50 -19.40 0.19
N ALA A 238 -7.16 -18.22 -0.30
CA ALA A 238 -5.78 -17.75 -0.41
C ALA A 238 -5.01 -17.77 0.93
N LYS A 239 -5.69 -17.51 2.03
CA LYS A 239 -5.07 -17.55 3.37
C LYS A 239 -5.00 -18.95 3.96
N ARG A 240 -5.95 -19.82 3.64
CA ARG A 240 -5.98 -21.20 4.17
C ARG A 240 -5.05 -22.14 3.39
N HIS A 241 -4.94 -21.92 2.11
CA HIS A 241 -4.15 -22.72 1.17
C HIS A 241 -3.44 -21.76 0.21
N PRO A 242 -2.39 -21.05 0.68
CA PRO A 242 -1.69 -20.07 -0.14
C PRO A 242 -1.06 -20.73 -1.37
N LEU A 243 -1.09 -20.04 -2.51
CA LEU A 243 -0.39 -20.49 -3.69
C LEU A 243 1.13 -20.41 -3.45
N GLY A 244 1.86 -21.36 -4.07
CA GLY A 244 3.33 -21.38 -3.99
C GLY A 244 3.89 -22.11 -2.76
N GLU A 245 3.06 -22.45 -1.77
CA GLU A 245 3.47 -23.36 -0.71
C GLU A 245 3.34 -24.81 -1.21
N GLU A 246 4.31 -25.67 -0.88
CA GLU A 246 4.18 -27.10 -1.16
C GLU A 246 3.03 -27.66 -0.33
N THR A 247 2.01 -28.21 -1.00
CA THR A 247 0.98 -28.95 -0.29
C THR A 247 1.66 -30.18 0.32
N PRO A 248 1.62 -30.39 1.66
CA PRO A 248 2.13 -31.61 2.23
C PRO A 248 1.50 -32.80 1.51
N ALA A 249 2.32 -33.68 0.93
CA ALA A 249 1.81 -34.87 0.31
C ALA A 249 0.89 -35.58 1.31
N ALA A 250 -0.37 -35.78 0.91
CA ALA A 250 -1.31 -36.52 1.73
C ALA A 250 -0.69 -37.92 2.02
N ARG A 251 -0.34 -38.12 3.30
CA ARG A 251 0.13 -39.43 3.79
C ARG A 251 -1.05 -40.37 3.98
#